data_3180510a354e7d0e57530cbea47c3b48
#
_entry.id   3180510a354e7d0e57530cbea47c3b48
#
_cell.length_a   1.000
_cell.length_b   1.000
_cell.length_c   1.000
_cell.angle_alpha   90.00
_cell.angle_beta   90.00
_cell.angle_gamma   90.00
#
_symmetry.space_group_name_H-M   'P 1'
#
loop_
_entity.id
_entity.type
_entity.pdbx_description
1 polymer ?
#
loop_
_entity_poly.entity_id
_entity_poly.type
_entity_poly.pdbx_seq_one_letter_code
_entity_poly.pdbx_strand_id
1 'polypeptide(L)'
;EQEKILNRAVLIQSLKQMWGIILLEYRYHGNLPDIETYCSAVQYSLPFEGKWVVVNGGVTKEISHSWEIPTQRYAYDFLILDEKGNSFKGEETTPESFYCYGKDILSPAEGVIVEVGTECPDSKITKERKAFCSGHDIRGNYILIQHAEKEYSLLAHLKPGSICVRTGQQVNQGEKIGECGNSGNTSEPHLHFQIQSGKSFYSSFGLPVSFSNIYAKETAVYKKFDGRNLQEKGKSLFPPYIGIGQMVGNVRENKEEIIVQEGLEVGKYKNIQS
;
A
#
# COMPACT_ATOMS: atom_id res chain seq x y z
N GLU A 1 -31.40 1.01 -6.71
CA GLU A 1 -31.15 -0.15 -5.79
C GLU A 1 -29.67 -0.37 -5.50
N GLN A 2 -28.81 -0.36 -6.49
CA GLN A 2 -27.34 -0.47 -6.31
C GLN A 2 -26.75 0.62 -5.40
N GLU A 3 -27.16 1.90 -5.55
CA GLU A 3 -26.70 2.99 -4.66
C GLU A 3 -27.16 2.81 -3.20
N LYS A 4 -28.35 2.24 -2.96
CA LYS A 4 -28.84 1.95 -1.60
C LYS A 4 -28.08 0.79 -0.94
N ILE A 5 -27.71 -0.23 -1.72
CA ILE A 5 -26.92 -1.36 -1.24
C ILE A 5 -25.49 -0.90 -0.92
N LEU A 6 -24.91 -0.07 -1.77
CA LEU A 6 -23.59 0.52 -1.59
C LEU A 6 -23.49 1.35 -0.30
N ASN A 7 -24.47 2.22 -0.06
CA ASN A 7 -24.54 3.02 1.17
C ASN A 7 -24.64 2.15 2.44
N ARG A 8 -25.35 1.02 2.35
CA ARG A 8 -25.50 0.09 3.47
C ARG A 8 -24.18 -0.66 3.78
N ALA A 9 -23.46 -1.11 2.76
CA ALA A 9 -22.17 -1.78 2.93
C ALA A 9 -21.13 -0.84 3.53
N VAL A 10 -21.03 0.38 3.02
CA VAL A 10 -20.13 1.42 3.55
C VAL A 10 -20.49 1.76 5.00
N LEU A 11 -21.78 1.90 5.33
CA LEU A 11 -22.23 2.16 6.70
C LEU A 11 -21.82 1.03 7.67
N ILE A 12 -22.05 -0.24 7.28
CA ILE A 12 -21.64 -1.39 8.10
C ILE A 12 -20.13 -1.41 8.33
N GLN A 13 -19.35 -1.13 7.29
CA GLN A 13 -17.89 -1.08 7.41
C GLN A 13 -17.42 0.09 8.29
N SER A 14 -18.06 1.24 8.19
CA SER A 14 -17.80 2.39 9.08
C SER A 14 -18.10 2.06 10.54
N LEU A 15 -19.19 1.35 10.81
CA LEU A 15 -19.51 0.88 12.17
C LEU A 15 -18.47 -0.13 12.68
N LYS A 16 -18.03 -1.08 11.85
CA LYS A 16 -16.95 -2.02 12.21
C LYS A 16 -15.64 -1.28 12.50
N GLN A 17 -15.31 -0.26 11.69
CA GLN A 17 -14.12 0.56 11.91
C GLN A 17 -14.20 1.32 13.24
N MET A 18 -15.34 1.94 13.54
CA MET A 18 -15.57 2.65 14.81
C MET A 18 -15.41 1.71 16.00
N TRP A 19 -16.01 0.53 15.97
CA TRP A 19 -15.85 -0.48 17.02
C TRP A 19 -14.40 -0.94 17.15
N GLY A 20 -13.70 -1.15 16.03
CA GLY A 20 -12.29 -1.51 16.02
C GLY A 20 -11.42 -0.45 16.71
N ILE A 21 -11.66 0.83 16.43
CA ILE A 21 -10.96 1.95 17.07
C ILE A 21 -11.20 1.94 18.59
N ILE A 22 -12.46 1.79 19.03
CA ILE A 22 -12.81 1.72 20.47
C ILE A 22 -12.10 0.54 21.15
N LEU A 23 -12.07 -0.64 20.51
CA LEU A 23 -11.38 -1.81 21.06
C LEU A 23 -9.88 -1.62 21.16
N LEU A 24 -9.26 -0.97 20.18
CA LEU A 24 -7.83 -0.68 20.19
C LEU A 24 -7.49 0.34 21.28
N GLU A 25 -8.28 1.40 21.41
CA GLU A 25 -8.12 2.40 22.47
C GLU A 25 -8.25 1.77 23.86
N TYR A 26 -9.27 0.96 24.07
CA TYR A 26 -9.46 0.23 25.33
C TYR A 26 -8.29 -0.72 25.65
N ARG A 27 -7.76 -1.40 24.65
CA ARG A 27 -6.70 -2.41 24.83
C ARG A 27 -5.31 -1.80 25.00
N TYR A 28 -5.02 -0.72 24.29
CA TYR A 28 -3.68 -0.15 24.19
C TYR A 28 -3.55 1.24 24.83
N HIS A 29 -4.67 1.85 25.25
CA HIS A 29 -4.70 3.17 25.91
C HIS A 29 -3.91 4.24 25.16
N GLY A 30 -4.02 4.27 23.81
CA GLY A 30 -3.27 5.18 22.95
C GLY A 30 -1.81 4.78 22.66
N ASN A 31 -1.27 3.78 23.36
CA ASN A 31 0.12 3.33 23.22
C ASN A 31 0.26 2.33 22.05
N LEU A 32 -0.04 2.78 20.82
CA LEU A 32 0.20 1.98 19.62
C LEU A 32 1.66 2.09 19.21
N PRO A 33 2.24 1.02 18.64
CA PRO A 33 3.60 1.03 18.11
C PRO A 33 3.80 2.12 17.06
N ASP A 34 4.95 2.77 17.13
CA ASP A 34 5.42 3.80 16.21
C ASP A 34 6.86 3.51 15.74
N ILE A 35 7.45 4.43 14.99
CA ILE A 35 8.80 4.27 14.44
C ILE A 35 9.92 4.22 15.48
N GLU A 36 9.66 4.67 16.72
CA GLU A 36 10.63 4.67 17.81
C GLU A 36 10.54 3.40 18.66
N THR A 37 9.33 2.82 18.71
CA THR A 37 9.02 1.69 19.61
C THR A 37 8.88 0.37 18.89
N TYR A 38 8.75 0.38 17.56
CA TYR A 38 8.53 -0.83 16.76
C TYR A 38 9.74 -1.14 15.86
N CYS A 39 10.18 -2.39 15.95
CA CYS A 39 11.15 -2.96 15.02
C CYS A 39 10.55 -4.24 14.41
N SER A 40 10.45 -4.29 13.09
CA SER A 40 9.95 -5.47 12.39
C SER A 40 10.91 -6.64 12.54
N ALA A 41 10.35 -7.84 12.79
CA ALA A 41 11.10 -9.10 12.74
C ALA A 41 11.34 -9.57 11.29
N VAL A 42 10.67 -8.96 10.32
CA VAL A 42 10.65 -9.37 8.92
C VAL A 42 11.34 -8.31 8.04
N GLN A 43 12.14 -8.77 7.09
CA GLN A 43 12.73 -7.92 6.06
C GLN A 43 11.80 -7.85 4.85
N TYR A 44 11.17 -6.71 4.64
CA TYR A 44 10.23 -6.49 3.54
C TYR A 44 10.92 -5.92 2.31
N SER A 45 10.56 -6.44 1.13
CA SER A 45 10.80 -5.79 -0.18
C SER A 45 9.55 -5.03 -0.61
N LEU A 46 9.70 -4.12 -1.58
CA LEU A 46 8.54 -3.53 -2.23
C LEU A 46 7.75 -4.62 -2.99
N PRO A 47 6.41 -4.60 -2.92
CA PRO A 47 5.56 -5.65 -3.45
C PRO A 47 5.35 -5.56 -4.99
N PHE A 48 6.33 -5.09 -5.72
CA PHE A 48 6.29 -4.91 -7.18
C PHE A 48 7.69 -4.79 -7.79
N GLU A 49 7.75 -4.89 -9.10
CA GLU A 49 8.95 -4.62 -9.89
C GLU A 49 8.90 -3.25 -10.57
N GLY A 50 10.07 -2.72 -10.90
CA GLY A 50 10.20 -1.43 -11.60
C GLY A 50 10.13 -0.21 -10.69
N LYS A 51 9.80 0.94 -11.28
CA LYS A 51 9.75 2.24 -10.61
C LYS A 51 8.31 2.64 -10.37
N TRP A 52 7.95 2.81 -9.10
CA TRP A 52 6.64 3.30 -8.70
C TRP A 52 6.78 4.56 -7.85
N VAL A 53 5.71 5.32 -7.72
CA VAL A 53 5.66 6.56 -6.92
C VAL A 53 4.74 6.35 -5.72
N VAL A 54 5.20 6.75 -4.54
CA VAL A 54 4.38 6.83 -3.34
C VAL A 54 3.49 8.06 -3.47
N VAL A 55 2.19 7.86 -3.64
CA VAL A 55 1.23 8.96 -3.81
C VAL A 55 0.47 9.30 -2.53
N ASN A 56 0.42 8.36 -1.62
CA ASN A 56 -0.04 8.54 -0.24
C ASN A 56 0.79 7.65 0.68
N GLY A 57 0.95 8.11 1.92
CA GLY A 57 1.56 7.30 2.95
C GLY A 57 2.93 7.77 3.39
N GLY A 58 3.29 7.24 4.53
CA GLY A 58 4.50 7.54 5.26
C GLY A 58 4.30 7.27 6.74
N VAL A 59 5.26 7.70 7.55
CA VAL A 59 5.32 7.34 8.97
C VAL A 59 4.99 8.49 9.92
N THR A 60 4.52 9.62 9.39
CA THR A 60 4.08 10.78 10.18
C THR A 60 2.65 11.18 9.83
N LYS A 61 2.02 11.94 10.73
CA LYS A 61 0.63 12.40 10.57
C LYS A 61 0.46 13.28 9.31
N GLU A 62 1.45 14.05 8.97
CA GLU A 62 1.39 15.04 7.88
C GLU A 62 1.36 14.40 6.49
N ILE A 63 1.91 13.19 6.37
CA ILE A 63 2.02 12.48 5.09
C ILE A 63 1.17 11.21 5.00
N SER A 64 0.58 10.78 6.12
CA SER A 64 -0.38 9.67 6.11
C SER A 64 -1.76 10.17 5.71
N HIS A 65 -2.39 9.51 4.74
CA HIS A 65 -3.78 9.80 4.34
C HIS A 65 -4.82 9.26 5.32
N SER A 66 -4.43 8.38 6.23
CA SER A 66 -5.34 7.65 7.14
C SER A 66 -4.84 7.61 8.57
N TRP A 67 -4.12 8.64 9.03
CA TRP A 67 -3.51 8.66 10.37
C TRP A 67 -4.48 8.35 11.52
N GLU A 68 -5.70 8.85 11.43
CA GLU A 68 -6.72 8.68 12.46
C GLU A 68 -7.38 7.28 12.45
N ILE A 69 -7.08 6.47 11.43
CA ILE A 69 -7.53 5.08 11.34
C ILE A 69 -6.37 4.17 11.76
N PRO A 70 -6.37 3.62 12.99
CA PRO A 70 -5.20 2.91 13.53
C PRO A 70 -4.67 1.81 12.62
N THR A 71 -5.52 1.05 11.94
CA THR A 71 -5.12 -0.03 11.03
C THR A 71 -4.39 0.47 9.79
N GLN A 72 -4.77 1.64 9.28
CA GLN A 72 -4.25 2.22 8.03
C GLN A 72 -3.23 3.35 8.25
N ARG A 73 -2.85 3.61 9.51
CA ARG A 73 -1.98 4.73 9.88
C ARG A 73 -0.70 4.81 9.08
N TYR A 74 -0.09 3.66 8.77
CA TYR A 74 1.16 3.53 8.02
C TYR A 74 0.97 2.88 6.64
N ALA A 75 -0.24 3.00 6.07
CA ALA A 75 -0.53 2.49 4.75
C ALA A 75 0.08 3.35 3.66
N TYR A 76 0.42 2.71 2.55
CA TYR A 76 0.96 3.32 1.35
C TYR A 76 0.04 3.06 0.16
N ASP A 77 -0.11 4.06 -0.71
CA ASP A 77 -0.68 3.91 -2.04
C ASP A 77 0.40 4.18 -3.08
N PHE A 78 0.55 3.24 -4.02
CA PHE A 78 1.58 3.27 -5.04
C PHE A 78 0.96 3.36 -6.44
N LEU A 79 1.50 4.26 -7.27
CA LEU A 79 1.16 4.43 -8.68
C LEU A 79 2.40 4.36 -9.56
N ILE A 80 2.19 4.19 -10.87
CA ILE A 80 3.21 4.46 -11.90
C ILE A 80 2.83 5.76 -12.60
N LEU A 81 3.76 6.71 -12.66
CA LEU A 81 3.59 8.00 -13.31
C LEU A 81 4.56 8.14 -14.48
N ASP A 82 4.10 8.80 -15.56
CA ASP A 82 4.98 9.21 -16.64
C ASP A 82 5.78 10.49 -16.28
N GLU A 83 6.69 10.92 -17.15
CA GLU A 83 7.51 12.12 -16.95
C GLU A 83 6.70 13.42 -16.84
N LYS A 84 5.45 13.41 -17.27
CA LYS A 84 4.53 14.55 -17.19
C LYS A 84 3.68 14.52 -15.92
N GLY A 85 3.73 13.44 -15.13
CA GLY A 85 2.94 13.25 -13.93
C GLY A 85 1.57 12.61 -14.18
N ASN A 86 1.33 12.04 -15.37
CA ASN A 86 0.09 11.33 -15.62
C ASN A 86 0.19 9.88 -15.10
N SER A 87 -0.89 9.38 -14.51
CA SER A 87 -1.03 7.97 -14.10
C SER A 87 -1.55 7.06 -15.22
N PHE A 88 -1.97 7.65 -16.36
CA PHE A 88 -2.60 6.93 -17.47
C PHE A 88 -2.21 7.52 -18.82
N LYS A 89 -2.48 6.75 -19.90
CA LYS A 89 -2.38 7.18 -21.29
C LYS A 89 -3.61 6.69 -22.05
N GLY A 90 -4.34 7.62 -22.67
CA GLY A 90 -5.56 7.33 -23.43
C GLY A 90 -6.81 7.73 -22.69
N GLU A 91 -7.80 6.83 -22.60
CA GLU A 91 -9.08 7.08 -21.98
C GLU A 91 -8.97 7.05 -20.44
N GLU A 92 -9.22 8.19 -19.80
CA GLU A 92 -9.02 8.39 -18.37
C GLU A 92 -10.04 7.70 -17.44
N THR A 93 -11.08 7.11 -18.01
CA THR A 93 -12.15 6.39 -17.29
C THR A 93 -12.07 4.88 -17.44
N THR A 94 -11.08 4.40 -18.18
CA THR A 94 -10.85 2.97 -18.46
C THR A 94 -9.67 2.46 -17.65
N PRO A 95 -9.84 1.46 -16.77
CA PRO A 95 -8.75 0.97 -15.92
C PRO A 95 -7.49 0.56 -16.69
N GLU A 96 -7.64 -0.07 -17.85
CA GLU A 96 -6.54 -0.54 -18.72
C GLU A 96 -5.66 0.60 -19.26
N SER A 97 -6.13 1.84 -19.25
CA SER A 97 -5.36 3.01 -19.64
C SER A 97 -4.29 3.40 -18.61
N PHE A 98 -4.41 2.91 -17.36
CA PHE A 98 -3.51 3.25 -16.26
C PHE A 98 -2.24 2.41 -16.28
N TYR A 99 -1.09 3.04 -16.09
CA TYR A 99 0.22 2.38 -16.20
C TYR A 99 0.44 1.27 -15.18
N CYS A 100 -0.16 1.35 -14.00
CA CYS A 100 -0.04 0.33 -12.96
C CYS A 100 -1.08 -0.78 -13.07
N TYR A 101 -2.19 -0.60 -13.80
CA TYR A 101 -3.22 -1.61 -13.95
C TYR A 101 -2.68 -2.86 -14.63
N GLY A 102 -2.94 -4.02 -14.06
CA GLY A 102 -2.45 -5.31 -14.56
C GLY A 102 -0.95 -5.55 -14.34
N LYS A 103 -0.25 -4.68 -13.60
CA LYS A 103 1.14 -4.96 -13.21
C LYS A 103 1.19 -6.01 -12.11
N ASP A 104 2.21 -6.87 -12.18
CA ASP A 104 2.42 -7.93 -11.22
C ASP A 104 2.60 -7.38 -9.80
N ILE A 105 1.87 -7.96 -8.87
CA ILE A 105 2.00 -7.72 -7.44
C ILE A 105 2.66 -8.95 -6.82
N LEU A 106 3.68 -8.68 -6.01
CA LEU A 106 4.58 -9.68 -5.45
C LEU A 106 4.42 -9.76 -3.94
N SER A 107 4.70 -10.94 -3.37
CA SER A 107 4.80 -11.08 -1.92
C SER A 107 5.97 -10.26 -1.38
N PRO A 108 5.75 -9.38 -0.39
CA PRO A 108 6.81 -8.50 0.13
C PRO A 108 7.83 -9.23 1.00
N ALA A 109 7.49 -10.42 1.49
CA ALA A 109 8.35 -11.31 2.28
C ALA A 109 7.82 -12.75 2.20
N GLU A 110 8.59 -13.72 2.68
CA GLU A 110 8.09 -15.08 2.92
C GLU A 110 6.91 -15.06 3.89
N GLY A 111 5.92 -15.91 3.68
CA GLY A 111 4.75 -15.98 4.56
C GLY A 111 3.71 -17.01 4.14
N VAL A 112 2.60 -16.99 4.86
CA VAL A 112 1.43 -17.84 4.60
C VAL A 112 0.23 -16.96 4.26
N ILE A 113 -0.44 -17.26 3.15
CA ILE A 113 -1.69 -16.58 2.79
C ILE A 113 -2.77 -16.96 3.80
N VAL A 114 -3.30 -16.00 4.54
CA VAL A 114 -4.30 -16.25 5.59
C VAL A 114 -5.71 -15.82 5.20
N GLU A 115 -5.84 -14.94 4.22
CA GLU A 115 -7.13 -14.50 3.70
C GLU A 115 -6.99 -14.00 2.26
N VAL A 116 -8.01 -14.26 1.43
CA VAL A 116 -8.11 -13.80 0.04
C VAL A 116 -9.53 -13.33 -0.22
N GLY A 117 -9.68 -12.12 -0.77
CA GLY A 117 -10.94 -11.59 -1.28
C GLY A 117 -10.88 -11.47 -2.81
N THR A 118 -11.85 -12.04 -3.53
CA THR A 118 -11.77 -12.18 -5.00
C THR A 118 -13.00 -11.73 -5.78
N GLU A 119 -14.11 -11.38 -5.11
CA GLU A 119 -15.41 -11.21 -5.76
C GLU A 119 -15.78 -9.74 -6.06
N CYS A 120 -14.83 -8.85 -5.99
CA CYS A 120 -15.08 -7.43 -6.17
C CYS A 120 -14.77 -7.01 -7.62
N PRO A 121 -15.70 -6.42 -8.38
CA PRO A 121 -15.40 -5.85 -9.68
C PRO A 121 -14.56 -4.59 -9.54
N ASP A 122 -13.93 -4.15 -10.62
CA ASP A 122 -13.31 -2.84 -10.67
C ASP A 122 -14.32 -1.73 -10.44
N SER A 123 -13.90 -0.71 -9.72
CA SER A 123 -14.74 0.45 -9.41
C SER A 123 -14.74 1.43 -10.57
N LYS A 124 -15.86 2.15 -10.68
CA LYS A 124 -16.01 3.18 -11.71
C LYS A 124 -15.00 4.31 -11.49
N ILE A 125 -14.27 4.65 -12.55
CA ILE A 125 -13.37 5.81 -12.58
C ILE A 125 -14.14 6.99 -13.13
N THR A 126 -14.11 8.13 -12.42
CA THR A 126 -14.72 9.39 -12.87
C THR A 126 -13.65 10.41 -13.23
N LYS A 127 -13.96 11.37 -14.06
CA LYS A 127 -13.02 12.46 -14.42
C LYS A 127 -12.61 13.28 -13.21
N GLU A 128 -13.48 13.44 -12.23
CA GLU A 128 -13.23 14.15 -10.98
C GLU A 128 -12.38 13.33 -9.98
N ARG A 129 -12.00 12.09 -10.32
CA ARG A 129 -11.24 11.19 -9.43
C ARG A 129 -11.85 11.05 -8.04
N LYS A 130 -13.17 11.01 -7.96
CA LYS A 130 -13.87 10.71 -6.71
C LYS A 130 -13.78 9.21 -6.42
N ALA A 131 -13.45 8.86 -5.18
CA ALA A 131 -13.45 7.48 -4.76
C ALA A 131 -14.85 6.87 -4.88
N PHE A 132 -14.91 5.69 -5.45
CA PHE A 132 -16.13 4.91 -5.65
C PHE A 132 -15.88 3.47 -5.21
N CYS A 133 -16.84 2.86 -4.55
CA CYS A 133 -16.75 1.47 -4.11
C CYS A 133 -17.76 0.63 -4.86
N SER A 134 -17.32 -0.15 -5.85
CA SER A 134 -18.16 -1.08 -6.63
C SER A 134 -18.19 -2.47 -5.99
N GLY A 135 -18.49 -2.58 -4.71
CA GLY A 135 -18.52 -3.88 -4.06
C GLY A 135 -18.94 -3.80 -2.62
N HIS A 136 -18.81 -4.92 -1.92
CA HIS A 136 -19.20 -5.03 -0.52
C HIS A 136 -18.03 -4.85 0.45
N ASP A 137 -16.80 -4.76 -0.07
CA ASP A 137 -15.58 -4.58 0.73
C ASP A 137 -14.77 -3.40 0.20
N ILE A 138 -14.43 -2.47 1.08
CA ILE A 138 -13.63 -1.29 0.72
C ILE A 138 -12.22 -1.67 0.25
N ARG A 139 -11.69 -2.83 0.67
CA ARG A 139 -10.40 -3.37 0.21
C ARG A 139 -10.45 -3.85 -1.24
N GLY A 140 -11.66 -4.11 -1.78
CA GLY A 140 -11.82 -4.75 -3.08
C GLY A 140 -11.36 -6.20 -3.07
N ASN A 141 -10.66 -6.60 -4.11
CA ASN A 141 -9.91 -7.85 -4.12
C ASN A 141 -8.59 -7.64 -3.38
N TYR A 142 -8.26 -8.54 -2.48
CA TYR A 142 -7.11 -8.37 -1.61
C TYR A 142 -6.50 -9.71 -1.20
N ILE A 143 -5.27 -9.61 -0.75
CA ILE A 143 -4.51 -10.73 -0.16
C ILE A 143 -3.99 -10.27 1.20
N LEU A 144 -4.19 -11.10 2.22
CA LEU A 144 -3.60 -10.94 3.55
C LEU A 144 -2.60 -12.06 3.78
N ILE A 145 -1.34 -11.71 4.05
CA ILE A 145 -0.23 -12.65 4.26
C ILE A 145 0.29 -12.50 5.68
N GLN A 146 0.41 -13.60 6.40
CA GLN A 146 1.08 -13.64 7.69
C GLN A 146 2.56 -13.95 7.49
N HIS A 147 3.43 -13.05 7.95
CA HIS A 147 4.89 -13.19 7.86
C HIS A 147 5.51 -13.58 9.20
N ALA A 148 4.93 -13.08 10.31
CA ALA A 148 5.32 -13.41 11.68
C ALA A 148 4.08 -13.42 12.58
N GLU A 149 4.24 -13.71 13.87
CA GLU A 149 3.11 -13.86 14.82
C GLU A 149 2.19 -12.62 14.83
N LYS A 150 2.75 -11.42 14.72
CA LYS A 150 2.01 -10.13 14.76
C LYS A 150 2.34 -9.23 13.58
N GLU A 151 2.73 -9.80 12.45
CA GLU A 151 3.06 -9.05 11.24
C GLU A 151 2.33 -9.64 10.04
N TYR A 152 1.38 -8.89 9.51
CA TYR A 152 0.55 -9.26 8.37
C TYR A 152 0.63 -8.16 7.30
N SER A 153 0.94 -8.51 6.06
CA SER A 153 0.79 -7.58 4.94
C SER A 153 -0.60 -7.70 4.33
N LEU A 154 -1.23 -6.55 4.08
CA LEU A 154 -2.43 -6.43 3.26
C LEU A 154 -2.06 -5.75 1.94
N LEU A 155 -2.41 -6.42 0.83
CA LEU A 155 -2.30 -5.90 -0.53
C LEU A 155 -3.72 -5.84 -1.10
N ALA A 156 -4.20 -4.64 -1.43
CA ALA A 156 -5.60 -4.42 -1.76
C ALA A 156 -5.78 -3.72 -3.11
N HIS A 157 -7.04 -3.59 -3.54
CA HIS A 157 -7.49 -3.07 -4.83
C HIS A 157 -7.01 -3.88 -6.04
N LEU A 158 -6.78 -5.18 -5.84
CA LEU A 158 -6.26 -6.07 -6.88
C LEU A 158 -7.28 -6.26 -8.02
N LYS A 159 -6.75 -6.54 -9.21
CA LYS A 159 -7.53 -6.73 -10.43
C LYS A 159 -8.42 -7.97 -10.32
N PRO A 160 -9.69 -7.88 -10.72
CA PRO A 160 -10.60 -9.03 -10.74
C PRO A 160 -10.03 -10.21 -11.50
N GLY A 161 -10.05 -11.41 -10.88
CA GLY A 161 -9.57 -12.66 -11.48
C GLY A 161 -8.05 -12.81 -11.58
N SER A 162 -7.25 -11.86 -11.05
CA SER A 162 -5.79 -11.91 -11.16
C SER A 162 -5.10 -12.63 -10.01
N ILE A 163 -5.77 -12.82 -8.88
CA ILE A 163 -5.18 -13.47 -7.71
C ILE A 163 -4.88 -14.93 -8.04
N CYS A 164 -3.61 -15.33 -7.92
CA CYS A 164 -3.10 -16.66 -8.30
C CYS A 164 -2.67 -17.52 -7.09
N VAL A 165 -3.01 -17.08 -5.87
CA VAL A 165 -2.72 -17.79 -4.63
C VAL A 165 -4.01 -18.08 -3.87
N ARG A 166 -3.93 -18.99 -2.86
CA ARG A 166 -5.07 -19.40 -2.03
C ARG A 166 -4.72 -19.42 -0.54
N THR A 167 -5.72 -19.29 0.30
CA THR A 167 -5.57 -19.41 1.75
C THR A 167 -4.90 -20.73 2.13
N GLY A 168 -3.91 -20.64 3.03
CA GLY A 168 -3.05 -21.75 3.47
C GLY A 168 -1.81 -21.96 2.60
N GLN A 169 -1.66 -21.30 1.46
CA GLN A 169 -0.48 -21.40 0.62
C GLN A 169 0.69 -20.65 1.25
N GLN A 170 1.86 -21.27 1.27
CA GLN A 170 3.15 -20.60 1.52
C GLN A 170 3.59 -19.86 0.25
N VAL A 171 4.14 -18.68 0.43
CA VAL A 171 4.72 -17.86 -0.64
C VAL A 171 6.10 -17.38 -0.24
N ASN A 172 6.98 -17.24 -1.22
CA ASN A 172 8.31 -16.68 -1.03
C ASN A 172 8.31 -15.18 -1.29
N GLN A 173 9.29 -14.46 -0.75
CA GLN A 173 9.52 -13.06 -1.11
C GLN A 173 9.74 -12.94 -2.63
N GLY A 174 9.07 -11.98 -3.28
CA GLY A 174 9.14 -11.75 -4.72
C GLY A 174 8.29 -12.70 -5.58
N GLU A 175 7.56 -13.64 -4.99
CA GLU A 175 6.62 -14.51 -5.71
C GLU A 175 5.40 -13.71 -6.18
N LYS A 176 5.00 -13.87 -7.45
CA LYS A 176 3.77 -13.23 -7.97
C LYS A 176 2.55 -13.80 -7.27
N ILE A 177 1.69 -12.91 -6.77
CA ILE A 177 0.47 -13.27 -6.03
C ILE A 177 -0.81 -12.74 -6.68
N GLY A 178 -0.71 -11.74 -7.56
CA GLY A 178 -1.84 -11.13 -8.26
C GLY A 178 -1.39 -9.99 -9.16
N GLU A 179 -2.32 -9.13 -9.55
CA GLU A 179 -2.07 -7.94 -10.37
C GLU A 179 -2.74 -6.71 -9.76
N CYS A 180 -2.12 -5.55 -9.94
CA CYS A 180 -2.70 -4.26 -9.55
C CYS A 180 -3.99 -3.99 -10.32
N GLY A 181 -5.01 -3.52 -9.64
CA GLY A 181 -6.34 -3.27 -10.20
C GLY A 181 -6.98 -1.98 -9.70
N ASN A 182 -8.31 -1.98 -9.71
CA ASN A 182 -9.12 -0.84 -9.30
C ASN A 182 -10.38 -1.27 -8.52
N SER A 183 -10.33 -2.40 -7.81
CA SER A 183 -11.48 -2.92 -7.08
C SER A 183 -11.64 -2.30 -5.69
N GLY A 184 -12.86 -2.28 -5.15
CA GLY A 184 -13.14 -1.72 -3.82
C GLY A 184 -13.29 -0.19 -3.80
N ASN A 185 -12.90 0.47 -2.71
CA ASN A 185 -13.06 1.92 -2.55
C ASN A 185 -11.83 2.65 -3.11
N THR A 186 -11.89 3.03 -4.37
CA THR A 186 -10.77 3.63 -5.09
C THR A 186 -11.22 4.71 -6.06
N SER A 187 -10.35 5.66 -6.38
CA SER A 187 -10.57 6.73 -7.35
C SER A 187 -9.93 6.44 -8.71
N GLU A 188 -8.87 5.64 -8.70
CA GLU A 188 -8.11 5.19 -9.87
C GLU A 188 -7.25 3.97 -9.52
N PRO A 189 -6.80 3.19 -10.50
CA PRO A 189 -5.94 2.03 -10.25
C PRO A 189 -4.70 2.40 -9.45
N HIS A 190 -4.46 1.68 -8.35
CA HIS A 190 -3.29 1.80 -7.51
C HIS A 190 -3.11 0.54 -6.65
N LEU A 191 -1.94 0.35 -6.09
CA LEU A 191 -1.71 -0.65 -5.06
C LEU A 191 -1.81 -0.01 -3.68
N HIS A 192 -2.77 -0.43 -2.87
CA HIS A 192 -2.80 -0.17 -1.44
C HIS A 192 -2.01 -1.24 -0.69
N PHE A 193 -1.07 -0.82 0.13
CA PHE A 193 -0.19 -1.69 0.91
C PHE A 193 -0.07 -1.23 2.35
N GLN A 194 -0.22 -2.16 3.31
CA GLN A 194 0.04 -1.90 4.73
C GLN A 194 0.57 -3.13 5.44
N ILE A 195 1.31 -2.93 6.53
CA ILE A 195 1.59 -3.97 7.52
C ILE A 195 0.69 -3.72 8.72
N GLN A 196 0.06 -4.79 9.24
CA GLN A 196 -0.86 -4.72 10.38
C GLN A 196 -0.56 -5.80 11.41
N SER A 197 -0.94 -5.54 12.67
CA SER A 197 -0.59 -6.38 13.82
C SER A 197 -1.38 -7.69 13.94
N GLY A 198 -2.37 -7.90 13.10
CA GLY A 198 -3.23 -9.08 13.18
C GLY A 198 -4.09 -9.27 11.94
N LYS A 199 -4.87 -10.33 11.94
CA LYS A 199 -5.70 -10.72 10.79
C LYS A 199 -6.86 -9.75 10.50
N SER A 200 -7.40 -9.10 11.53
CA SER A 200 -8.60 -8.26 11.38
C SER A 200 -8.25 -6.89 10.81
N PHE A 201 -8.82 -6.53 9.66
CA PHE A 201 -8.67 -5.21 9.07
C PHE A 201 -9.23 -4.07 9.95
N TYR A 202 -10.26 -4.34 10.76
CA TYR A 202 -10.94 -3.31 11.55
C TYR A 202 -10.43 -3.17 12.99
N SER A 203 -9.81 -4.22 13.55
CA SER A 203 -9.39 -4.27 14.95
C SER A 203 -7.92 -4.58 15.16
N SER A 204 -7.12 -4.53 14.10
CA SER A 204 -5.65 -4.49 14.18
C SER A 204 -5.18 -3.03 14.11
N PHE A 205 -3.92 -2.79 14.44
CA PHE A 205 -3.27 -1.50 14.17
C PHE A 205 -2.19 -1.67 13.10
N GLY A 206 -1.97 -0.59 12.34
CA GLY A 206 -0.92 -0.50 11.35
C GLY A 206 0.45 -0.47 12.03
N LEU A 207 1.42 -1.07 11.35
CA LEU A 207 2.81 -1.11 11.79
C LEU A 207 3.67 -0.31 10.79
N PRO A 208 4.58 0.53 11.26
CA PRO A 208 5.51 1.21 10.36
C PRO A 208 6.43 0.19 9.71
N VAL A 209 6.51 0.21 8.39
CA VAL A 209 7.32 -0.73 7.61
C VAL A 209 8.55 -0.04 7.05
N SER A 210 9.72 -0.64 7.29
CA SER A 210 10.96 -0.33 6.59
C SER A 210 11.23 -1.38 5.52
N PHE A 211 11.59 -0.93 4.33
CA PHE A 211 11.90 -1.82 3.21
C PHE A 211 13.41 -2.02 3.08
N SER A 212 13.83 -3.24 2.75
CA SER A 212 15.22 -3.61 2.53
C SER A 212 15.53 -3.66 1.03
N ASN A 213 16.79 -3.38 0.66
CA ASN A 213 17.27 -3.47 -0.73
C ASN A 213 16.41 -2.67 -1.71
N ILE A 214 16.10 -1.43 -1.36
CA ILE A 214 15.36 -0.51 -2.20
C ILE A 214 16.18 0.73 -2.51
N TYR A 215 15.85 1.39 -3.61
CA TYR A 215 16.17 2.80 -3.80
C TYR A 215 14.91 3.64 -3.57
N ALA A 216 15.10 4.85 -3.08
CA ALA A 216 14.06 5.85 -2.98
C ALA A 216 14.65 7.22 -3.29
N LYS A 217 13.92 8.04 -4.05
CA LYS A 217 14.33 9.39 -4.42
C LYS A 217 13.11 10.29 -4.55
N GLU A 218 13.18 11.50 -4.01
CA GLU A 218 12.17 12.52 -4.27
C GLU A 218 12.04 12.74 -5.78
N THR A 219 10.82 12.78 -6.28
CA THR A 219 10.57 12.99 -7.69
C THR A 219 9.74 14.23 -7.97
N ALA A 220 10.26 15.09 -8.86
CA ALA A 220 9.52 16.26 -9.35
C ALA A 220 8.22 15.87 -10.11
N VAL A 221 8.13 14.63 -10.57
CA VAL A 221 6.95 14.10 -11.26
C VAL A 221 5.72 14.11 -10.35
N TYR A 222 5.90 13.81 -9.06
CA TYR A 222 4.81 13.84 -8.09
C TYR A 222 4.15 15.23 -7.97
N LYS A 223 4.93 16.32 -8.02
CA LYS A 223 4.39 17.69 -7.96
C LYS A 223 3.48 18.03 -9.15
N LYS A 224 3.65 17.32 -10.28
CA LYS A 224 2.79 17.47 -11.45
C LYS A 224 1.49 16.66 -11.32
N PHE A 225 1.55 15.53 -10.61
CA PHE A 225 0.41 14.66 -10.33
C PHE A 225 -0.51 15.27 -9.25
N ASP A 226 0.09 15.74 -8.16
CA ASP A 226 -0.63 16.24 -6.97
C ASP A 226 -0.15 17.65 -6.62
N GLY A 227 -1.07 18.60 -6.64
CA GLY A 227 -0.80 20.00 -6.30
C GLY A 227 -0.66 20.27 -4.80
N ARG A 228 -0.75 19.25 -3.93
CA ARG A 228 -0.54 19.43 -2.50
C ARG A 228 0.87 19.94 -2.24
N ASN A 229 0.97 21.03 -1.47
CA ASN A 229 2.27 21.52 -1.02
C ASN A 229 2.73 20.68 0.18
N LEU A 230 3.50 19.63 -0.09
CA LEU A 230 4.13 18.84 0.94
C LEU A 230 5.14 19.71 1.68
N GLN A 231 4.78 20.18 2.87
CA GLN A 231 5.67 20.98 3.70
C GLN A 231 6.93 20.16 4.04
N GLU A 232 8.06 20.85 4.19
CA GLU A 232 9.35 20.22 4.50
C GLU A 232 9.33 19.33 5.76
N LYS A 233 8.41 19.61 6.70
CA LYS A 233 8.22 18.81 7.92
C LYS A 233 7.67 17.39 7.66
N GLY A 234 7.06 17.14 6.52
CA GLY A 234 6.61 15.81 6.09
C GLY A 234 7.61 15.09 5.21
N LYS A 235 8.81 15.62 5.02
CA LYS A 235 9.84 14.95 4.25
C LYS A 235 10.18 13.62 4.90
N SER A 236 10.26 12.64 4.05
CA SER A 236 10.59 11.26 4.34
C SER A 236 11.80 11.12 5.27
N LEU A 237 11.64 10.26 6.27
CA LEU A 237 12.72 9.79 7.12
C LEU A 237 13.56 8.69 6.43
N PHE A 238 13.67 8.76 5.08
CA PHE A 238 14.48 7.82 4.34
C PHE A 238 16.00 8.03 4.59
N PRO A 239 16.74 6.95 4.69
CA PRO A 239 16.29 5.63 5.14
C PRO A 239 16.03 5.57 6.64
N PRO A 240 15.22 4.67 7.23
CA PRO A 240 14.72 3.39 6.70
C PRO A 240 13.30 3.44 6.10
N TYR A 241 12.60 4.57 6.18
CA TYR A 241 11.20 4.69 5.76
C TYR A 241 11.06 5.45 4.45
N ILE A 242 10.06 5.09 3.67
CA ILE A 242 9.66 5.81 2.47
C ILE A 242 8.44 6.70 2.77
N GLY A 243 8.16 7.65 1.87
CA GLY A 243 7.02 8.54 2.03
C GLY A 243 6.54 9.15 0.72
N ILE A 244 5.45 9.85 0.83
CA ILE A 244 4.78 10.52 -0.26
C ILE A 244 5.74 11.39 -1.10
N GLY A 245 5.60 11.33 -2.42
CA GLY A 245 6.43 12.11 -3.35
C GLY A 245 7.74 11.43 -3.75
N GLN A 246 8.03 10.24 -3.22
CA GLN A 246 9.21 9.47 -3.61
C GLN A 246 8.92 8.48 -4.74
N MET A 247 9.83 8.38 -5.69
CA MET A 247 9.95 7.26 -6.61
C MET A 247 10.77 6.17 -5.93
N VAL A 248 10.24 4.95 -5.92
CA VAL A 248 10.81 3.79 -5.22
C VAL A 248 10.88 2.56 -6.13
N GLY A 249 11.79 1.64 -5.82
CA GLY A 249 11.89 0.35 -6.51
C GLY A 249 12.87 -0.58 -5.79
N ASN A 250 12.75 -1.88 -6.04
CA ASN A 250 13.69 -2.86 -5.52
C ASN A 250 15.04 -2.76 -6.25
N VAL A 251 16.14 -2.88 -5.50
CA VAL A 251 17.49 -3.00 -6.05
C VAL A 251 17.79 -4.47 -6.31
N ARG A 252 18.09 -4.81 -7.56
CA ARG A 252 18.63 -6.13 -7.91
C ARG A 252 20.16 -6.08 -7.85
N GLU A 253 20.79 -7.11 -7.30
CA GLU A 253 22.24 -7.18 -7.08
C GLU A 253 23.10 -6.80 -8.33
N ASN A 254 22.57 -6.97 -9.53
CA ASN A 254 23.26 -6.69 -10.79
C ASN A 254 23.09 -5.25 -11.33
N LYS A 255 22.48 -4.32 -10.57
CA LYS A 255 22.19 -2.94 -11.01
C LYS A 255 22.78 -1.84 -10.10
N GLU A 256 23.64 -2.17 -9.14
CA GLU A 256 24.25 -1.16 -8.27
C GLU A 256 24.99 -0.06 -9.06
N GLU A 257 25.68 -0.42 -10.14
CA GLU A 257 26.39 0.55 -11.01
C GLU A 257 25.45 1.53 -11.74
N ILE A 258 24.25 1.08 -12.14
CA ILE A 258 23.26 1.92 -12.85
C ILE A 258 22.63 2.92 -11.87
N ILE A 259 22.40 2.50 -10.62
CA ILE A 259 21.80 3.35 -9.60
C ILE A 259 22.72 4.51 -9.22
N VAL A 260 24.02 4.26 -9.12
CA VAL A 260 25.02 5.30 -8.84
C VAL A 260 25.09 6.31 -9.99
N GLN A 261 25.02 5.85 -11.24
CA GLN A 261 25.02 6.73 -12.42
C GLN A 261 23.76 7.61 -12.53
N GLU A 262 22.60 7.12 -12.07
CA GLU A 262 21.35 7.89 -12.03
C GLU A 262 21.23 8.81 -10.80
N GLY A 263 22.19 8.81 -9.89
CA GLY A 263 22.18 9.61 -8.66
C GLY A 263 21.08 9.19 -7.69
N LEU A 264 20.74 7.89 -7.64
CA LEU A 264 19.77 7.31 -6.74
C LEU A 264 20.44 6.94 -5.40
N GLU A 265 19.77 7.23 -4.28
CA GLU A 265 20.25 6.80 -2.96
C GLU A 265 19.82 5.35 -2.69
N VAL A 266 20.79 4.52 -2.28
CA VAL A 266 20.56 3.11 -1.92
C VAL A 266 20.60 2.98 -0.41
N GLY A 267 19.46 2.56 0.18
CA GLY A 267 19.41 2.22 1.62
C GLY A 267 19.85 0.78 1.84
N LYS A 268 21.10 0.60 2.31
CA LYS A 268 21.58 -0.70 2.81
C LYS A 268 21.47 -0.70 4.33
N TYR A 269 20.52 -1.45 4.88
CA TYR A 269 20.48 -1.72 6.32
C TYR A 269 21.17 -3.05 6.60
N LYS A 270 22.35 -2.99 7.21
CA LYS A 270 22.89 -4.12 7.98
C LYS A 270 22.21 -4.06 9.35
N ASN A 271 21.56 -5.13 9.75
CA ASN A 271 21.12 -5.32 11.12
C ASN A 271 22.32 -5.10 12.03
N ILE A 272 22.26 -4.05 12.85
CA ILE A 272 23.14 -3.96 14.01
C ILE A 272 22.49 -4.86 15.06
N GLN A 273 22.89 -6.13 15.07
CA GLN A 273 22.73 -6.97 16.24
C GLN A 273 23.79 -6.56 17.24
N SER A 274 23.39 -6.04 18.34
CA SER A 274 24.15 -6.05 19.59
C SER A 274 23.19 -6.16 20.75
#